data_0b1d44eab726628fb6b22f75fdf312a8
#
_entry.id   0b1d44eab726628fb6b22f75fdf312a8
#
_cell.length_a   1.000
_cell.length_b   1.000
_cell.length_c   1.000
_cell.angle_alpha   90.00
_cell.angle_beta   90.00
_cell.angle_gamma   90.00
#
_symmetry.space_group_name_H-M   'P 1'
#
loop_
_entity.id
_entity.type
_entity.pdbx_description
1 polymer ?
#
loop_
_entity_poly.entity_id
_entity_poly.type
_entity_poly.pdbx_seq_one_letter_code
_entity_poly.pdbx_strand_id
1 'polypeptide(L)'
;DVISIVRKYLVSGIMIDDEYEDSIVGTPQGGNLSPLLANIMLNELDKEMEKRGLNFVRYADDCIIMVGSEMSANRVMRSISRFIEEKLGLKVNVTKSKVDKPKGLKYLGFGFYFDSKAHQYKAKPHAKSVMKFKKKMRELTCRSWGVSNSYKVVKLNQLIIGWINYFKIGSMKTLCRELDGNIRYRLRMCIWKHWKTPQNRAKNLMKLDVPRWAAFKIAYCGN
;
A
#
# COMPACT_ATOMS: atom_id res chain seq x y z
N ASP A 1 -16.32 -31.46 17.76
CA ASP A 1 -17.21 -30.45 17.19
C ASP A 1 -16.45 -29.15 16.96
N VAL A 2 -16.59 -28.57 15.76
CA VAL A 2 -15.89 -27.33 15.34
C VAL A 2 -16.21 -26.17 16.29
N ILE A 3 -17.46 -26.06 16.73
CA ILE A 3 -17.90 -24.99 17.68
C ILE A 3 -17.14 -25.10 19.00
N SER A 4 -16.92 -26.30 19.49
CA SER A 4 -16.15 -26.53 20.72
C SER A 4 -14.69 -26.08 20.57
N ILE A 5 -14.08 -26.35 19.41
CA ILE A 5 -12.71 -25.91 19.10
C ILE A 5 -12.61 -24.38 19.03
N VAL A 6 -13.55 -23.74 18.31
CA VAL A 6 -13.61 -22.27 18.24
C VAL A 6 -13.80 -21.66 19.63
N ARG A 7 -14.69 -22.23 20.47
CA ARG A 7 -14.89 -21.76 21.84
C ARG A 7 -13.61 -21.88 22.68
N LYS A 8 -12.91 -23.03 22.62
CA LYS A 8 -11.60 -23.19 23.29
C LYS A 8 -10.58 -22.16 22.83
N TYR A 9 -10.53 -21.88 21.51
CA TYR A 9 -9.66 -20.85 20.98
C TYR A 9 -9.99 -19.44 21.49
N LEU A 10 -11.27 -19.10 21.62
CA LEU A 10 -11.69 -17.78 22.12
C LEU A 10 -11.39 -17.56 23.60
N VAL A 11 -11.33 -18.60 24.40
CA VAL A 11 -11.06 -18.54 25.86
C VAL A 11 -9.63 -18.95 26.23
N SER A 12 -8.75 -19.20 25.24
CA SER A 12 -7.40 -19.73 25.48
C SER A 12 -6.43 -18.71 26.08
N GLY A 13 -6.81 -17.43 26.20
CA GLY A 13 -5.89 -16.38 26.67
C GLY A 13 -4.73 -16.09 25.70
N ILE A 14 -3.80 -15.28 26.13
CA ILE A 14 -2.59 -14.88 25.40
C ILE A 14 -1.36 -15.02 26.29
N MET A 15 -0.24 -15.47 25.72
CA MET A 15 1.08 -15.40 26.37
C MET A 15 1.79 -14.12 25.89
N ILE A 16 2.15 -13.24 26.81
CA ILE A 16 2.94 -12.03 26.53
C ILE A 16 4.16 -12.07 27.46
N ASP A 17 5.36 -12.08 26.88
CA ASP A 17 6.63 -12.11 27.64
C ASP A 17 6.69 -13.20 28.74
N ASP A 18 6.21 -14.41 28.41
CA ASP A 18 6.06 -15.57 29.30
C ASP A 18 5.02 -15.44 30.43
N GLU A 19 4.26 -14.37 30.45
CA GLU A 19 3.10 -14.21 31.34
C GLU A 19 1.79 -14.53 30.61
N TYR A 20 0.89 -15.26 31.30
CA TYR A 20 -0.42 -15.61 30.77
C TYR A 20 -1.45 -14.55 31.14
N GLU A 21 -2.12 -14.00 30.11
CA GLU A 21 -3.24 -13.08 30.27
C GLU A 21 -4.53 -13.69 29.71
N ASP A 22 -5.61 -13.62 30.49
CA ASP A 22 -6.93 -14.03 30.04
C ASP A 22 -7.48 -13.13 28.95
N SER A 23 -7.99 -13.74 27.89
CA SER A 23 -8.70 -13.00 26.83
C SER A 23 -10.13 -12.71 27.26
N ILE A 24 -10.38 -11.49 27.77
CA ILE A 24 -11.69 -11.07 28.27
C ILE A 24 -12.65 -10.71 27.14
N VAL A 25 -12.15 -10.13 26.02
CA VAL A 25 -12.97 -9.67 24.90
C VAL A 25 -12.28 -9.94 23.56
N GLY A 26 -12.97 -10.65 22.69
CA GLY A 26 -12.56 -10.85 21.30
C GLY A 26 -11.46 -11.90 21.11
N THR A 27 -10.73 -11.79 20.03
CA THR A 27 -9.59 -12.65 19.70
C THR A 27 -8.30 -11.84 19.74
N PRO A 28 -7.18 -12.46 20.16
CA PRO A 28 -5.90 -11.76 20.17
C PRO A 28 -5.51 -11.25 18.79
N GLN A 29 -4.94 -10.05 18.72
CA GLN A 29 -4.49 -9.46 17.47
C GLN A 29 -3.36 -10.33 16.89
N GLY A 30 -3.53 -10.77 15.62
CA GLY A 30 -2.60 -11.68 14.95
C GLY A 30 -2.93 -13.18 15.13
N GLY A 31 -3.99 -13.54 15.83
CA GLY A 31 -4.46 -14.92 15.93
C GLY A 31 -4.87 -15.50 14.57
N ASN A 32 -4.52 -16.76 14.30
CA ASN A 32 -4.75 -17.42 13.00
C ASN A 32 -6.22 -17.49 12.58
N LEU A 33 -7.15 -17.62 13.54
CA LEU A 33 -8.60 -17.69 13.30
C LEU A 33 -9.27 -16.31 13.30
N SER A 34 -8.61 -15.28 13.81
CA SER A 34 -9.21 -13.94 13.94
C SER A 34 -9.77 -13.37 12.64
N PRO A 35 -9.07 -13.46 11.47
CA PRO A 35 -9.60 -12.96 10.20
C PRO A 35 -10.84 -13.74 9.72
N LEU A 36 -10.89 -15.05 9.98
CA LEU A 36 -12.02 -15.89 9.62
C LEU A 36 -13.25 -15.55 10.48
N LEU A 37 -13.08 -15.48 11.78
CA LEU A 37 -14.16 -15.16 12.72
C LEU A 37 -14.70 -13.75 12.50
N ALA A 38 -13.82 -12.78 12.25
CA ALA A 38 -14.21 -11.42 11.86
C ALA A 38 -15.04 -11.40 10.57
N ASN A 39 -14.66 -12.17 9.55
CA ASN A 39 -15.44 -12.26 8.31
C ASN A 39 -16.78 -12.95 8.50
N ILE A 40 -16.89 -13.99 9.35
CA ILE A 40 -18.17 -14.63 9.70
C ILE A 40 -19.10 -13.62 10.38
N MET A 41 -18.59 -12.86 11.34
CA MET A 41 -19.36 -11.83 12.04
C MET A 41 -19.80 -10.70 11.11
N LEU A 42 -18.91 -10.19 10.25
CA LEU A 42 -19.21 -9.12 9.32
C LEU A 42 -20.04 -9.57 8.11
N ASN A 43 -20.25 -10.87 7.89
CA ASN A 43 -21.19 -11.36 6.89
C ASN A 43 -22.63 -10.93 7.16
N GLU A 44 -23.00 -10.72 8.43
CA GLU A 44 -24.32 -10.16 8.76
C GLU A 44 -24.45 -8.70 8.30
N LEU A 45 -23.34 -7.93 8.34
CA LEU A 45 -23.30 -6.59 7.75
C LEU A 45 -23.45 -6.64 6.23
N ASP A 46 -22.77 -7.60 5.57
CA ASP A 46 -22.88 -7.76 4.11
C ASP A 46 -24.32 -8.07 3.71
N LYS A 47 -24.97 -9.03 4.38
CA LYS A 47 -26.41 -9.35 4.15
C LYS A 47 -27.33 -8.15 4.36
N GLU A 48 -27.08 -7.34 5.38
CA GLU A 48 -27.88 -6.14 5.63
C GLU A 48 -27.71 -5.09 4.53
N MET A 49 -26.49 -4.91 4.04
CA MET A 49 -26.21 -3.99 2.93
C MET A 49 -26.83 -4.48 1.62
N GLU A 50 -26.76 -5.79 1.32
CA GLU A 50 -27.41 -6.43 0.17
C GLU A 50 -28.93 -6.28 0.24
N LYS A 51 -29.55 -6.57 1.39
CA LYS A 51 -31.01 -6.40 1.63
C LYS A 51 -31.47 -4.97 1.36
N ARG A 52 -30.64 -3.97 1.64
CA ARG A 52 -30.93 -2.56 1.37
C ARG A 52 -30.62 -2.14 -0.07
N GLY A 53 -30.11 -3.03 -0.91
CA GLY A 53 -29.71 -2.73 -2.29
C GLY A 53 -28.55 -1.74 -2.39
N LEU A 54 -27.66 -1.70 -1.40
CA LEU A 54 -26.51 -0.80 -1.38
C LEU A 54 -25.38 -1.34 -2.25
N ASN A 55 -24.77 -0.47 -3.04
CA ASN A 55 -23.54 -0.81 -3.75
C ASN A 55 -22.36 -0.65 -2.81
N PHE A 56 -21.72 -1.74 -2.43
CA PHE A 56 -20.60 -1.72 -1.50
C PHE A 56 -19.47 -2.66 -1.91
N VAL A 57 -18.30 -2.43 -1.36
CA VAL A 57 -17.13 -3.32 -1.43
C VAL A 57 -16.52 -3.38 -0.04
N ARG A 58 -16.38 -4.59 0.50
CA ARG A 58 -15.72 -4.82 1.79
C ARG A 58 -14.47 -5.69 1.62
N TYR A 59 -13.42 -5.34 2.31
CA TYR A 59 -12.22 -6.15 2.46
C TYR A 59 -11.81 -6.14 3.95
N ALA A 60 -12.01 -7.26 4.62
CA ALA A 60 -11.92 -7.39 6.07
C ALA A 60 -12.81 -6.33 6.76
N ASP A 61 -12.23 -5.46 7.58
CA ASP A 61 -12.88 -4.36 8.29
C ASP A 61 -13.04 -3.08 7.45
N ASP A 62 -12.30 -2.95 6.34
CA ASP A 62 -12.40 -1.80 5.44
C ASP A 62 -13.60 -1.97 4.49
N CYS A 63 -14.58 -1.05 4.54
CA CYS A 63 -15.78 -1.05 3.69
C CYS A 63 -15.97 0.29 2.99
N ILE A 64 -16.34 0.25 1.72
CA ILE A 64 -16.82 1.43 0.95
C ILE A 64 -18.24 1.17 0.50
N ILE A 65 -19.13 2.12 0.76
CA ILE A 65 -20.51 2.12 0.29
C ILE A 65 -20.70 3.31 -0.65
N MET A 66 -21.24 3.06 -1.84
CA MET A 66 -21.43 4.07 -2.87
C MET A 66 -22.91 4.43 -2.99
N VAL A 67 -23.20 5.73 -2.97
CA VAL A 67 -24.56 6.29 -3.10
C VAL A 67 -24.57 7.53 -3.99
N GLY A 68 -25.76 7.89 -4.49
CA GLY A 68 -25.90 8.96 -5.48
C GLY A 68 -25.77 10.39 -4.95
N SER A 69 -25.91 10.63 -3.63
CA SER A 69 -25.87 11.98 -3.05
C SER A 69 -25.22 12.01 -1.68
N GLU A 70 -24.72 13.16 -1.28
CA GLU A 70 -24.12 13.40 0.04
C GLU A 70 -25.13 13.20 1.17
N MET A 71 -26.38 13.64 0.97
CA MET A 71 -27.46 13.45 1.93
C MET A 71 -27.73 11.95 2.15
N SER A 72 -27.80 11.16 1.07
CA SER A 72 -27.92 9.70 1.15
C SER A 72 -26.72 9.08 1.84
N ALA A 73 -25.50 9.54 1.57
CA ALA A 73 -24.29 9.05 2.19
C ALA A 73 -24.28 9.25 3.71
N ASN A 74 -24.67 10.45 4.17
CA ASN A 74 -24.79 10.75 5.60
C ASN A 74 -25.87 9.92 6.29
N ARG A 75 -27.00 9.66 5.61
CA ARG A 75 -28.05 8.79 6.13
C ARG A 75 -27.59 7.34 6.24
N VAL A 76 -26.96 6.81 5.18
CA VAL A 76 -26.43 5.44 5.16
C VAL A 76 -25.34 5.28 6.21
N MET A 77 -24.41 6.22 6.33
CA MET A 77 -23.37 6.20 7.36
C MET A 77 -23.98 6.04 8.76
N ARG A 78 -24.94 6.88 9.12
CA ARG A 78 -25.60 6.81 10.43
C ARG A 78 -26.34 5.50 10.66
N SER A 79 -27.07 5.00 9.66
CA SER A 79 -27.87 3.78 9.81
C SER A 79 -27.01 2.52 9.86
N ILE A 80 -25.92 2.46 9.10
CA ILE A 80 -24.97 1.34 9.10
C ILE A 80 -24.14 1.35 10.39
N SER A 81 -23.66 2.52 10.85
CA SER A 81 -22.96 2.63 12.13
C SER A 81 -23.82 2.13 13.29
N ARG A 82 -25.10 2.53 13.33
CA ARG A 82 -26.04 2.04 14.33
C ARG A 82 -26.22 0.52 14.26
N PHE A 83 -26.36 -0.05 13.05
CA PHE A 83 -26.47 -1.50 12.87
C PHE A 83 -25.23 -2.23 13.39
N ILE A 84 -24.03 -1.73 13.10
CA ILE A 84 -22.76 -2.31 13.58
C ILE A 84 -22.69 -2.26 15.11
N GLU A 85 -23.09 -1.16 15.73
CA GLU A 85 -23.00 -0.96 17.16
C GLU A 85 -24.09 -1.72 17.93
N GLU A 86 -25.36 -1.62 17.49
CA GLU A 86 -26.49 -2.21 18.22
C GLU A 86 -26.69 -3.71 17.91
N LYS A 87 -26.43 -4.16 16.69
CA LYS A 87 -26.65 -5.56 16.28
C LYS A 87 -25.43 -6.44 16.35
N LEU A 88 -24.26 -5.89 15.98
CA LEU A 88 -23.02 -6.67 15.99
C LEU A 88 -22.18 -6.44 17.25
N GLY A 89 -22.52 -5.45 18.09
CA GLY A 89 -21.76 -5.12 19.30
C GLY A 89 -20.34 -4.59 18.99
N LEU A 90 -20.08 -4.14 17.75
CA LEU A 90 -18.77 -3.65 17.32
C LEU A 90 -18.73 -2.12 17.39
N LYS A 91 -17.52 -1.55 17.56
CA LYS A 91 -17.32 -0.10 17.57
C LYS A 91 -16.87 0.40 16.20
N VAL A 92 -17.57 1.40 15.66
CA VAL A 92 -17.16 2.08 14.43
C VAL A 92 -16.05 3.08 14.72
N ASN A 93 -14.95 3.03 13.94
CA ASN A 93 -13.87 4.00 14.09
C ASN A 93 -14.25 5.34 13.45
N VAL A 94 -14.78 6.25 14.26
CA VAL A 94 -15.27 7.58 13.82
C VAL A 94 -14.20 8.41 13.14
N THR A 95 -12.93 8.31 13.56
CA THR A 95 -11.83 9.11 12.98
C THR A 95 -11.40 8.64 11.59
N LYS A 96 -11.64 7.37 11.25
CA LYS A 96 -11.33 6.80 9.94
C LYS A 96 -12.55 6.74 9.02
N SER A 97 -13.76 6.64 9.58
CA SER A 97 -15.02 6.59 8.82
C SER A 97 -15.45 7.99 8.41
N LYS A 98 -15.63 8.21 7.11
CA LYS A 98 -16.02 9.52 6.58
C LYS A 98 -16.88 9.40 5.35
N VAL A 99 -17.74 10.40 5.15
CA VAL A 99 -18.41 10.64 3.89
C VAL A 99 -17.54 11.55 3.05
N ASP A 100 -17.24 11.16 1.81
CA ASP A 100 -16.39 11.94 0.92
C ASP A 100 -16.71 11.64 -0.55
N LYS A 101 -16.32 12.55 -1.44
CA LYS A 101 -16.36 12.30 -2.90
C LYS A 101 -15.28 11.28 -3.27
N PRO A 102 -15.45 10.51 -4.38
CA PRO A 102 -14.46 9.49 -4.78
C PRO A 102 -13.01 10.00 -4.86
N LYS A 103 -12.79 11.27 -5.24
CA LYS A 103 -11.45 11.88 -5.30
C LYS A 103 -10.75 11.95 -3.94
N GLY A 104 -11.50 12.05 -2.84
CA GLY A 104 -10.96 12.13 -1.47
C GLY A 104 -10.76 10.76 -0.82
N LEU A 105 -11.19 9.69 -1.46
CA LEU A 105 -11.10 8.35 -0.89
C LEU A 105 -9.72 7.73 -1.08
N LYS A 106 -9.34 6.95 -0.07
CA LYS A 106 -8.24 6.01 -0.14
C LYS A 106 -8.77 4.64 0.28
N TYR A 107 -8.63 3.64 -0.60
CA TYR A 107 -9.04 2.27 -0.31
C TYR A 107 -7.97 1.28 -0.77
N LEU A 108 -7.53 0.39 0.10
CA LEU A 108 -6.48 -0.60 -0.18
C LEU A 108 -5.23 -0.02 -0.87
N GLY A 109 -4.85 1.20 -0.48
CA GLY A 109 -3.72 1.89 -1.09
C GLY A 109 -3.99 2.60 -2.41
N PHE A 110 -5.17 2.43 -3.01
CA PHE A 110 -5.62 3.15 -4.19
C PHE A 110 -6.29 4.47 -3.82
N GLY A 111 -6.20 5.43 -4.70
CA GLY A 111 -7.02 6.63 -4.77
C GLY A 111 -7.79 6.63 -6.09
N PHE A 112 -8.68 7.60 -6.26
CA PHE A 112 -9.55 7.66 -7.43
C PHE A 112 -9.44 9.03 -8.11
N TYR A 113 -9.65 9.06 -9.42
CA TYR A 113 -9.74 10.29 -10.21
C TYR A 113 -10.81 10.16 -11.28
N PHE A 114 -11.39 11.28 -11.67
CA PHE A 114 -12.37 11.30 -12.75
C PHE A 114 -11.63 11.41 -14.09
N ASP A 115 -11.84 10.44 -14.97
CA ASP A 115 -11.35 10.47 -16.34
C ASP A 115 -12.39 11.15 -17.24
N SER A 116 -12.11 12.38 -17.63
CA SER A 116 -13.02 13.19 -18.45
C SER A 116 -13.26 12.59 -19.84
N LYS A 117 -12.34 11.80 -20.39
CA LYS A 117 -12.50 11.16 -21.70
C LYS A 117 -13.44 9.95 -21.63
N ALA A 118 -13.33 9.19 -20.56
CA ALA A 118 -14.15 7.99 -20.35
C ALA A 118 -15.42 8.28 -19.52
N HIS A 119 -15.62 9.51 -19.06
CA HIS A 119 -16.71 9.93 -18.17
C HIS A 119 -16.94 9.00 -16.96
N GLN A 120 -15.83 8.50 -16.37
CA GLN A 120 -15.89 7.57 -15.24
C GLN A 120 -14.76 7.78 -14.25
N TYR A 121 -14.95 7.31 -13.01
CA TYR A 121 -13.88 7.25 -12.02
C TYR A 121 -12.97 6.07 -12.30
N LYS A 122 -11.67 6.32 -12.26
CA LYS A 122 -10.61 5.30 -12.40
C LYS A 122 -9.74 5.26 -11.16
N ALA A 123 -9.25 4.07 -10.82
CA ALA A 123 -8.31 3.88 -9.74
C ALA A 123 -6.88 4.25 -10.18
N LYS A 124 -6.10 4.77 -9.24
CA LYS A 124 -4.65 5.00 -9.37
C LYS A 124 -3.99 4.75 -8.01
N PRO A 125 -2.67 4.53 -7.93
CA PRO A 125 -1.99 4.49 -6.65
C PRO A 125 -2.21 5.79 -5.87
N HIS A 126 -2.60 5.67 -4.60
CA HIS A 126 -2.80 6.84 -3.73
C HIS A 126 -1.46 7.52 -3.43
N ALA A 127 -1.45 8.84 -3.26
CA ALA A 127 -0.24 9.63 -3.00
C ALA A 127 0.60 9.08 -1.82
N LYS A 128 -0.04 8.66 -0.71
CA LYS A 128 0.64 8.04 0.43
C LYS A 128 1.33 6.72 0.07
N SER A 129 0.76 5.92 -0.85
CA SER A 129 1.36 4.67 -1.33
C SER A 129 2.57 4.94 -2.22
N VAL A 130 2.48 5.95 -3.08
CA VAL A 130 3.61 6.43 -3.91
C VAL A 130 4.74 6.97 -3.03
N MET A 131 4.42 7.74 -1.99
CA MET A 131 5.42 8.24 -1.04
C MET A 131 6.14 7.11 -0.30
N LYS A 132 5.42 6.09 0.16
CA LYS A 132 6.02 4.89 0.78
C LYS A 132 6.96 4.18 -0.19
N PHE A 133 6.56 4.00 -1.45
CA PHE A 133 7.42 3.42 -2.47
C PHE A 133 8.67 4.27 -2.72
N LYS A 134 8.52 5.58 -2.92
CA LYS A 134 9.64 6.52 -3.12
C LYS A 134 10.61 6.51 -1.93
N LYS A 135 10.11 6.40 -0.69
CA LYS A 135 10.94 6.28 0.52
C LYS A 135 11.77 4.99 0.47
N LYS A 136 11.13 3.83 0.25
CA LYS A 136 11.81 2.54 0.18
C LYS A 136 12.84 2.49 -0.96
N MET A 137 12.48 3.03 -2.14
CA MET A 137 13.39 3.19 -3.27
C MET A 137 14.64 4.02 -2.91
N ARG A 138 14.45 5.13 -2.17
CA ARG A 138 15.57 5.97 -1.70
C ARG A 138 16.49 5.21 -0.76
N GLU A 139 15.96 4.44 0.17
CA GLU A 139 16.71 3.59 1.09
C GLU A 139 17.56 2.57 0.31
N LEU A 140 16.95 1.82 -0.62
CA LEU A 140 17.64 0.81 -1.43
C LEU A 140 18.67 1.40 -2.41
N THR A 141 18.55 2.66 -2.79
CA THR A 141 19.48 3.37 -3.66
C THR A 141 20.34 4.39 -2.90
N CYS A 142 20.53 4.18 -1.60
CA CYS A 142 21.41 5.02 -0.80
C CYS A 142 22.87 4.83 -1.24
N ARG A 143 23.58 5.96 -1.47
CA ARG A 143 24.98 5.95 -1.93
C ARG A 143 25.96 5.47 -0.86
N SER A 144 25.61 5.63 0.42
CA SER A 144 26.43 5.21 1.58
C SER A 144 26.09 3.81 2.07
N TRP A 145 25.11 3.13 1.48
CA TRP A 145 24.82 1.74 1.81
C TRP A 145 25.94 0.84 1.26
N GLY A 146 26.72 0.24 2.12
CA GLY A 146 27.97 -0.48 1.85
C GLY A 146 27.84 -1.80 1.07
N VAL A 147 26.81 -1.94 0.21
CA VAL A 147 26.54 -3.14 -0.60
C VAL A 147 26.87 -2.92 -2.07
N SER A 148 27.06 -4.01 -2.82
CA SER A 148 27.33 -3.96 -4.26
C SER A 148 26.15 -3.36 -5.05
N ASN A 149 26.44 -2.78 -6.23
CA ASN A 149 25.39 -2.27 -7.11
C ASN A 149 24.47 -3.39 -7.63
N SER A 150 25.03 -4.60 -7.88
CA SER A 150 24.24 -5.77 -8.28
C SER A 150 23.19 -6.14 -7.21
N TYR A 151 23.60 -6.15 -5.95
CA TYR A 151 22.67 -6.41 -4.85
C TYR A 151 21.57 -5.35 -4.75
N LYS A 152 21.91 -4.06 -4.94
CA LYS A 152 20.93 -2.98 -4.97
C LYS A 152 19.89 -3.19 -6.09
N VAL A 153 20.35 -3.58 -7.29
CA VAL A 153 19.45 -3.85 -8.43
C VAL A 153 18.52 -5.01 -8.13
N VAL A 154 19.00 -6.11 -7.54
CA VAL A 154 18.16 -7.25 -7.16
C VAL A 154 17.06 -6.84 -6.17
N LYS A 155 17.44 -6.12 -5.09
CA LYS A 155 16.48 -5.64 -4.09
C LYS A 155 15.48 -4.63 -4.66
N LEU A 156 15.95 -3.76 -5.54
CA LEU A 156 15.11 -2.77 -6.20
C LEU A 156 14.11 -3.45 -7.14
N ASN A 157 14.52 -4.47 -7.91
CA ASN A 157 13.63 -5.25 -8.77
C ASN A 157 12.55 -5.95 -7.96
N GLN A 158 12.88 -6.56 -6.82
CA GLN A 158 11.90 -7.16 -5.92
C GLN A 158 10.84 -6.14 -5.46
N LEU A 159 11.28 -4.94 -5.06
CA LEU A 159 10.38 -3.86 -4.67
C LEU A 159 9.48 -3.41 -5.83
N ILE A 160 10.06 -3.19 -7.02
CA ILE A 160 9.35 -2.70 -8.21
C ILE A 160 8.31 -3.73 -8.66
N ILE A 161 8.71 -5.00 -8.81
CA ILE A 161 7.81 -6.07 -9.29
C ILE A 161 6.64 -6.25 -8.33
N GLY A 162 6.90 -6.32 -7.02
CA GLY A 162 5.83 -6.45 -6.03
C GLY A 162 4.86 -5.26 -6.06
N TRP A 163 5.40 -4.03 -6.15
CA TRP A 163 4.58 -2.83 -6.19
C TRP A 163 3.76 -2.70 -7.48
N ILE A 164 4.37 -2.98 -8.65
CA ILE A 164 3.67 -2.95 -9.94
C ILE A 164 2.58 -4.03 -9.99
N ASN A 165 2.88 -5.25 -9.56
CA ASN A 165 1.89 -6.34 -9.58
C ASN A 165 0.67 -6.01 -8.73
N TYR A 166 0.83 -5.32 -7.61
CA TYR A 166 -0.27 -4.89 -6.76
C TYR A 166 -1.10 -3.78 -7.41
N PHE A 167 -0.45 -2.76 -7.99
CA PHE A 167 -1.13 -1.57 -8.49
C PHE A 167 -1.48 -1.60 -10.00
N LYS A 168 -1.08 -2.62 -10.75
CA LYS A 168 -1.26 -2.70 -12.22
C LYS A 168 -2.71 -2.60 -12.71
N ILE A 169 -3.69 -2.91 -11.85
CA ILE A 169 -5.11 -2.74 -12.14
C ILE A 169 -5.53 -1.26 -12.23
N GLY A 170 -4.74 -0.36 -11.68
CA GLY A 170 -4.97 1.10 -11.72
C GLY A 170 -4.19 1.80 -12.83
N SER A 171 -4.54 3.05 -13.07
CA SER A 171 -3.86 3.92 -14.03
C SER A 171 -2.47 4.31 -13.55
N MET A 172 -1.42 3.73 -14.13
CA MET A 172 -0.03 3.90 -13.67
C MET A 172 0.94 4.42 -14.73
N LYS A 173 0.57 4.45 -16.00
CA LYS A 173 1.52 4.68 -17.12
C LYS A 173 2.41 5.91 -16.93
N THR A 174 1.83 7.07 -16.60
CA THR A 174 2.58 8.31 -16.38
C THR A 174 3.46 8.22 -15.13
N LEU A 175 2.91 7.67 -14.04
CA LEU A 175 3.65 7.48 -12.79
C LEU A 175 4.85 6.54 -12.96
N CYS A 176 4.69 5.45 -13.72
CA CYS A 176 5.79 4.52 -13.99
C CYS A 176 6.93 5.21 -14.74
N ARG A 177 6.63 6.09 -15.72
CA ARG A 177 7.67 6.86 -16.43
C ARG A 177 8.43 7.81 -15.50
N GLU A 178 7.73 8.50 -14.61
CA GLU A 178 8.35 9.37 -13.59
C GLU A 178 9.24 8.56 -12.64
N LEU A 179 8.75 7.44 -12.14
CA LEU A 179 9.49 6.58 -11.22
C LEU A 179 10.72 5.96 -11.89
N ASP A 180 10.61 5.52 -13.17
CA ASP A 180 11.74 4.99 -13.95
C ASP A 180 12.86 6.03 -14.10
N GLY A 181 12.51 7.25 -14.46
CA GLY A 181 13.49 8.35 -14.52
C GLY A 181 14.22 8.58 -13.20
N ASN A 182 13.48 8.60 -12.10
CA ASN A 182 14.05 8.73 -10.76
C ASN A 182 14.96 7.56 -10.36
N ILE A 183 14.56 6.33 -10.68
CA ILE A 183 15.33 5.11 -10.39
C ILE A 183 16.65 5.13 -11.16
N ARG A 184 16.61 5.41 -12.47
CA ARG A 184 17.80 5.49 -13.32
C ARG A 184 18.77 6.57 -12.84
N TYR A 185 18.26 7.75 -12.50
CA TYR A 185 19.07 8.81 -11.93
C TYR A 185 19.80 8.35 -10.66
N ARG A 186 19.08 7.76 -9.72
CA ARG A 186 19.65 7.32 -8.43
C ARG A 186 20.66 6.17 -8.60
N LEU A 187 20.40 5.21 -9.48
CA LEU A 187 21.36 4.15 -9.79
C LEU A 187 22.63 4.71 -10.42
N ARG A 188 22.52 5.64 -11.37
CA ARG A 188 23.68 6.33 -11.94
C ARG A 188 24.51 7.03 -10.87
N MET A 189 23.86 7.69 -9.90
CA MET A 189 24.56 8.33 -8.78
C MET A 189 25.27 7.33 -7.86
N CYS A 190 24.73 6.11 -7.68
CA CYS A 190 25.43 5.05 -6.96
C CYS A 190 26.66 4.55 -7.72
N ILE A 191 26.52 4.30 -9.02
CA ILE A 191 27.63 3.87 -9.89
C ILE A 191 28.72 4.94 -9.91
N TRP A 192 28.32 6.20 -10.08
CA TRP A 192 29.26 7.33 -10.10
C TRP A 192 30.07 7.45 -8.83
N LYS A 193 29.46 7.28 -7.67
CA LYS A 193 30.16 7.25 -6.39
C LYS A 193 31.09 6.04 -6.28
N HIS A 194 30.69 4.88 -6.81
CA HIS A 194 31.49 3.65 -6.79
C HIS A 194 32.78 3.78 -7.61
N TRP A 195 32.76 4.53 -8.70
CA TRP A 195 33.96 4.76 -9.54
C TRP A 195 35.01 5.69 -8.90
N LYS A 196 34.70 6.29 -7.76
CA LYS A 196 35.55 7.12 -6.89
C LYS A 196 36.25 8.29 -7.61
N THR A 197 37.32 8.01 -8.39
CA THR A 197 38.19 9.03 -9.01
C THR A 197 37.76 9.40 -10.42
N PRO A 198 38.05 10.64 -10.91
CA PRO A 198 37.77 11.06 -12.29
C PRO A 198 38.41 10.13 -13.33
N GLN A 199 39.63 9.64 -13.10
CA GLN A 199 40.31 8.71 -14.00
C GLN A 199 39.52 7.39 -14.13
N ASN A 200 39.04 6.82 -13.02
CA ASN A 200 38.23 5.61 -13.05
C ASN A 200 36.87 5.86 -13.71
N ARG A 201 36.28 7.04 -13.50
CA ARG A 201 35.04 7.44 -14.20
C ARG A 201 35.25 7.48 -15.71
N ALA A 202 36.30 8.17 -16.19
CA ALA A 202 36.63 8.23 -17.59
C ALA A 202 36.89 6.84 -18.19
N LYS A 203 37.69 6.00 -17.49
CA LYS A 203 37.96 4.62 -17.93
C LYS A 203 36.70 3.78 -18.07
N ASN A 204 35.79 3.88 -17.10
CA ASN A 204 34.53 3.12 -17.13
C ASN A 204 33.54 3.69 -18.16
N LEU A 205 33.52 5.01 -18.42
CA LEU A 205 32.73 5.60 -19.49
C LEU A 205 33.21 5.12 -20.85
N MET A 206 34.52 5.05 -21.07
CA MET A 206 35.10 4.52 -22.34
C MET A 206 34.74 3.04 -22.55
N LYS A 207 34.65 2.23 -21.48
CA LYS A 207 34.15 0.83 -21.57
C LYS A 207 32.66 0.72 -21.95
N LEU A 208 31.91 1.81 -21.86
CA LEU A 208 30.51 1.96 -22.29
C LEU A 208 30.39 2.69 -23.62
N ASP A 209 31.45 2.62 -24.45
CA ASP A 209 31.53 3.22 -25.82
C ASP A 209 31.37 4.74 -25.87
N VAL A 210 31.62 5.42 -24.74
CA VAL A 210 31.67 6.89 -24.74
C VAL A 210 33.03 7.34 -25.33
N PRO A 211 33.04 8.23 -26.34
CA PRO A 211 34.28 8.74 -26.94
C PRO A 211 35.24 9.34 -25.89
N ARG A 212 36.54 9.10 -26.02
CA ARG A 212 37.57 9.48 -25.03
C ARG A 212 37.46 10.95 -24.62
N TRP A 213 37.34 11.88 -25.56
CA TRP A 213 37.21 13.30 -25.25
C TRP A 213 35.97 13.63 -24.39
N ALA A 214 34.84 12.99 -24.67
CA ALA A 214 33.61 13.16 -23.92
C ALA A 214 33.69 12.51 -22.57
N ALA A 215 34.29 11.31 -22.45
CA ALA A 215 34.47 10.58 -21.19
C ALA A 215 35.33 11.40 -20.21
N PHE A 216 36.42 12.01 -20.66
CA PHE A 216 37.22 12.87 -19.79
C PHE A 216 36.47 14.16 -19.42
N LYS A 217 35.83 14.83 -20.38
CA LYS A 217 35.04 16.02 -20.11
C LYS A 217 33.98 15.76 -19.04
N ILE A 218 33.20 14.66 -19.15
CA ILE A 218 32.14 14.29 -18.20
C ILE A 218 32.73 13.90 -16.84
N ALA A 219 33.83 13.13 -16.83
CA ALA A 219 34.44 12.63 -15.58
C ALA A 219 35.04 13.76 -14.72
N TYR A 220 35.51 14.82 -15.33
CA TYR A 220 36.12 15.98 -14.66
C TYR A 220 35.18 17.17 -14.52
N CYS A 221 34.00 17.19 -15.18
CA CYS A 221 32.96 18.16 -14.85
C CYS A 221 32.58 17.98 -13.37
N GLY A 222 32.82 19.03 -12.58
CA GLY A 222 32.66 19.03 -11.14
C GLY A 222 31.26 18.54 -10.68
N ASN A 223 31.26 18.10 -9.45
CA ASN A 223 30.04 17.68 -8.74
C ASN A 223 29.06 18.84 -8.56
#